data_a5acab5b5d3c615d04247e0da083c38f
#
_entry.id   a5acab5b5d3c615d04247e0da083c38f
#
_cell.length_a   1.000
_cell.length_b   1.000
_cell.length_c   1.000
_cell.angle_alpha   90.00
_cell.angle_beta   90.00
_cell.angle_gamma   90.00
#
_symmetry.space_group_name_H-M   'P 1'
#
loop_
_entity.id
_entity.type
_entity.pdbx_description
1 polymer ?
#
loop_
_entity_poly.entity_id
_entity_poly.type
_entity_poly.pdbx_seq_one_letter_code
_entity_poly.pdbx_strand_id
1 'polypeptide(L)'
;MDRLRLDIPLPQHPKPLSVLQSQVLKWVNDGSPGGIFEGYSHRISARALADDRYITITGKGPTWTAKITQLGVELLEGIDDSDSNNHTHESEAGKFIQKLTAADGVLEVEGGYSHRAANDALIRDVMKSALRPKGYKLEITSAGSWQSPKYEARWARHFPDDVDERPVPIPDSVGKYHPVAKAFRDGTKGVSKEHVARAAKLLHALATEGTARGYEVTLPSSHKRTNSRGTTTLDGDVAITVGSTTVPLVMRELPPNGGSARPYIPKYNSRNQSWTLVINPDFVSTARLQLELTQKYSTNGRRERFRDGKRQQLDSALPAILREIEIQHLENEWKREQARLKEEEKQRRWEAAMARARIRIQDHHKAQQLKIQADAWAEAGMLRKYVAALEARVSSERDVELVNRGIAWLAWARDYIDAKDPLLRPIEVPVLADYRDEDLVPFLDGWSPHGPHGIR
;
A
#
# COMPACT_ATOMS: atom_id res chain seq x y z
N MET A 1 12.89 -38.03 -63.59
CA MET A 1 13.54 -37.84 -62.27
C MET A 1 12.63 -36.91 -61.45
N ASP A 2 11.72 -37.54 -60.77
CA ASP A 2 10.76 -36.88 -59.87
C ASP A 2 11.46 -36.43 -58.60
N ARG A 3 11.39 -35.13 -58.32
CA ARG A 3 11.81 -34.55 -57.04
C ARG A 3 10.63 -34.74 -56.04
N LEU A 4 10.81 -35.65 -55.13
CA LEU A 4 9.97 -35.82 -53.95
C LEU A 4 9.79 -34.47 -53.22
N ARG A 5 8.58 -33.94 -53.23
CA ARG A 5 8.15 -32.89 -52.29
C ARG A 5 7.99 -33.54 -50.91
N LEU A 6 8.88 -33.19 -50.03
CA LEU A 6 8.70 -33.46 -48.59
C LEU A 6 7.56 -32.55 -48.07
N ASP A 7 6.41 -33.16 -47.80
CA ASP A 7 5.31 -32.57 -47.05
C ASP A 7 5.78 -32.41 -45.59
N ILE A 8 6.24 -31.21 -45.23
CA ILE A 8 6.50 -30.84 -43.83
C ILE A 8 5.14 -30.48 -43.22
N PRO A 9 4.68 -31.15 -42.15
CA PRO A 9 3.39 -30.84 -41.55
C PRO A 9 3.37 -29.39 -40.99
N LEU A 10 2.28 -28.71 -41.28
CA LEU A 10 2.03 -27.33 -40.72
C LEU A 10 2.05 -27.37 -39.22
N PRO A 11 2.61 -26.37 -38.55
CA PRO A 11 2.55 -26.26 -37.09
C PRO A 11 1.09 -26.15 -36.65
N GLN A 12 0.68 -26.97 -35.69
CA GLN A 12 -0.72 -27.13 -35.26
C GLN A 12 -1.30 -25.88 -34.51
N HIS A 13 -0.49 -24.85 -34.21
CA HIS A 13 -0.95 -23.58 -33.66
C HIS A 13 -0.12 -22.44 -34.25
N PRO A 14 -0.73 -21.47 -34.96
CA PRO A 14 -0.02 -20.30 -35.43
C PRO A 14 0.46 -19.47 -34.24
N LYS A 15 1.73 -19.05 -34.23
CA LYS A 15 2.25 -18.13 -33.23
C LYS A 15 1.48 -16.81 -33.30
N PRO A 16 1.06 -16.22 -32.17
CA PRO A 16 0.37 -14.95 -32.18
C PRO A 16 1.26 -13.87 -32.84
N LEU A 17 0.73 -13.15 -33.81
CA LEU A 17 1.41 -12.07 -34.48
C LEU A 17 1.67 -10.91 -33.51
N SER A 18 2.80 -10.24 -33.64
CA SER A 18 2.99 -8.97 -32.93
C SER A 18 2.10 -7.87 -33.55
N VAL A 19 1.80 -6.82 -32.78
CA VAL A 19 0.99 -5.68 -33.27
C VAL A 19 1.51 -5.13 -34.58
N LEU A 20 2.84 -4.99 -34.74
CA LEU A 20 3.45 -4.50 -35.99
C LEU A 20 3.31 -5.52 -37.12
N GLN A 21 3.40 -6.82 -36.87
CA GLN A 21 3.16 -7.85 -37.89
C GLN A 21 1.73 -7.85 -38.38
N SER A 22 0.74 -7.72 -37.48
CA SER A 22 -0.67 -7.60 -37.85
C SER A 22 -0.93 -6.35 -38.67
N GLN A 23 -0.36 -5.20 -38.29
CA GLN A 23 -0.47 -3.97 -39.06
C GLN A 23 0.17 -4.09 -40.47
N VAL A 24 1.34 -4.72 -40.58
CA VAL A 24 2.01 -4.95 -41.87
C VAL A 24 1.22 -5.93 -42.73
N LEU A 25 0.63 -7.00 -42.15
CA LEU A 25 -0.19 -7.95 -42.90
C LEU A 25 -1.46 -7.28 -43.44
N LYS A 26 -2.14 -6.46 -42.66
CA LYS A 26 -3.29 -5.64 -43.09
C LYS A 26 -2.92 -4.65 -44.17
N TRP A 27 -1.81 -3.93 -44.02
CA TRP A 27 -1.28 -3.00 -45.03
C TRP A 27 -0.95 -3.70 -46.35
N VAL A 28 -0.41 -4.94 -46.33
CA VAL A 28 -0.16 -5.73 -47.53
C VAL A 28 -1.46 -6.17 -48.19
N ASN A 29 -2.47 -6.56 -47.41
CA ASN A 29 -3.81 -6.88 -47.89
C ASN A 29 -4.49 -5.70 -48.58
N ASP A 30 -4.31 -4.48 -48.09
CA ASP A 30 -4.86 -3.23 -48.62
C ASP A 30 -4.09 -2.70 -49.86
N GLY A 31 -3.21 -3.51 -50.43
CA GLY A 31 -2.44 -3.18 -51.62
C GLY A 31 -1.18 -2.32 -51.37
N SER A 32 -0.72 -2.25 -50.14
CA SER A 32 0.50 -1.54 -49.73
C SER A 32 0.49 -0.05 -50.04
N PRO A 33 -0.54 0.72 -49.64
CA PRO A 33 -0.62 2.14 -49.93
C PRO A 33 0.57 2.93 -49.39
N GLY A 34 1.08 3.93 -50.16
CA GLY A 34 2.21 4.75 -49.76
C GLY A 34 1.91 5.64 -48.56
N GLY A 35 2.94 6.00 -47.78
CA GLY A 35 2.84 6.97 -46.69
C GLY A 35 2.41 6.40 -45.32
N ILE A 36 2.10 5.11 -45.22
CA ILE A 36 1.70 4.48 -43.94
C ILE A 36 2.94 4.05 -43.13
N PHE A 37 3.99 3.55 -43.80
CA PHE A 37 5.22 3.16 -43.13
C PHE A 37 6.42 3.97 -43.65
N GLU A 38 7.06 4.67 -42.73
CA GLU A 38 8.32 5.37 -43.01
C GLU A 38 9.53 4.49 -42.66
N GLY A 39 10.56 4.52 -43.46
CA GLY A 39 11.81 3.76 -43.23
C GLY A 39 11.70 2.27 -43.55
N TYR A 40 12.50 1.45 -42.86
CA TYR A 40 12.69 0.03 -43.19
C TYR A 40 12.13 -0.96 -42.18
N SER A 41 11.55 -0.52 -41.06
CA SER A 41 11.08 -1.37 -39.97
C SER A 41 9.99 -2.35 -40.41
N HIS A 42 9.05 -1.93 -41.28
CA HIS A 42 7.99 -2.77 -41.82
C HIS A 42 8.53 -3.94 -42.67
N ARG A 43 9.70 -3.78 -43.31
CA ARG A 43 10.31 -4.84 -44.13
C ARG A 43 10.86 -6.00 -43.32
N ILE A 44 11.26 -5.76 -42.06
CA ILE A 44 11.68 -6.84 -41.13
C ILE A 44 10.47 -7.66 -40.73
N SER A 45 9.36 -7.01 -40.39
CA SER A 45 8.10 -7.69 -40.07
C SER A 45 7.52 -8.44 -41.26
N ALA A 46 7.61 -7.83 -42.48
CA ALA A 46 7.19 -8.48 -43.71
C ALA A 46 8.02 -9.75 -44.04
N ARG A 47 9.34 -9.74 -43.80
CA ARG A 47 10.17 -10.94 -43.96
C ARG A 47 9.74 -12.07 -43.00
N ALA A 48 9.50 -11.76 -41.74
CA ALA A 48 9.00 -12.74 -40.78
C ALA A 48 7.64 -13.31 -41.23
N LEU A 49 6.73 -12.46 -41.73
CA LEU A 49 5.44 -12.91 -42.29
C LEU A 49 5.60 -13.76 -43.56
N ALA A 50 6.62 -13.50 -44.36
CA ALA A 50 6.93 -14.30 -45.54
C ALA A 50 7.57 -15.66 -45.18
N ASP A 51 8.42 -15.71 -44.17
CA ASP A 51 8.97 -16.95 -43.59
C ASP A 51 7.86 -17.85 -43.03
N ASP A 52 6.84 -17.26 -42.42
CA ASP A 52 5.64 -17.92 -41.94
C ASP A 52 4.58 -18.19 -43.03
N ARG A 53 4.87 -17.84 -44.32
CA ARG A 53 4.01 -18.02 -45.53
C ARG A 53 2.72 -17.23 -45.54
N TYR A 54 2.56 -16.19 -44.74
CA TYR A 54 1.38 -15.31 -44.77
C TYR A 54 1.41 -14.28 -45.91
N ILE A 55 2.61 -13.93 -46.38
CA ILE A 55 2.80 -13.07 -47.55
C ILE A 55 3.90 -13.60 -48.48
N THR A 56 3.89 -13.15 -49.74
CA THR A 56 4.96 -13.42 -50.69
C THR A 56 5.69 -12.11 -51.00
N ILE A 57 7.02 -12.10 -50.91
CA ILE A 57 7.83 -10.94 -51.21
C ILE A 57 8.55 -11.15 -52.55
N THR A 58 8.49 -10.14 -53.43
CA THR A 58 9.20 -10.12 -54.70
C THR A 58 10.00 -8.83 -54.84
N GLY A 59 11.10 -8.87 -55.62
CA GLY A 59 12.00 -7.74 -55.82
C GLY A 59 13.00 -7.50 -54.68
N LYS A 60 13.90 -6.52 -54.90
CA LYS A 60 14.91 -6.08 -53.92
C LYS A 60 15.05 -4.56 -53.96
N GLY A 61 15.41 -3.95 -52.83
CA GLY A 61 15.59 -2.50 -52.74
C GLY A 61 14.35 -1.69 -53.16
N PRO A 62 14.42 -0.78 -54.13
CA PRO A 62 13.27 0.05 -54.55
C PRO A 62 12.14 -0.72 -55.21
N THR A 63 12.42 -1.90 -55.82
CA THR A 63 11.44 -2.75 -56.51
C THR A 63 10.79 -3.79 -55.61
N TRP A 64 10.96 -3.67 -54.27
CA TRP A 64 10.39 -4.57 -53.30
C TRP A 64 8.86 -4.44 -53.30
N THR A 65 8.15 -5.56 -53.44
CA THR A 65 6.71 -5.65 -53.35
C THR A 65 6.31 -6.85 -52.46
N ALA A 66 5.19 -6.73 -51.80
CA ALA A 66 4.62 -7.83 -51.00
C ALA A 66 3.18 -8.10 -51.48
N LYS A 67 2.79 -9.37 -51.48
CA LYS A 67 1.41 -9.80 -51.78
C LYS A 67 0.98 -10.77 -50.69
N ILE A 68 -0.26 -10.65 -50.23
CA ILE A 68 -0.84 -11.56 -49.25
C ILE A 68 -1.10 -12.92 -49.89
N THR A 69 -0.92 -14.01 -49.12
CA THR A 69 -1.27 -15.37 -49.55
C THR A 69 -2.68 -15.74 -49.05
N GLN A 70 -3.23 -16.82 -49.52
CA GLN A 70 -4.51 -17.33 -49.04
C GLN A 70 -4.46 -17.58 -47.50
N LEU A 71 -3.38 -18.14 -46.98
CA LEU A 71 -3.15 -18.36 -45.58
C LEU A 71 -3.09 -17.03 -44.77
N GLY A 72 -2.56 -15.99 -45.35
CA GLY A 72 -2.53 -14.64 -44.76
C GLY A 72 -3.92 -14.00 -44.72
N VAL A 73 -4.76 -14.22 -45.75
CA VAL A 73 -6.18 -13.78 -45.76
C VAL A 73 -6.97 -14.45 -44.69
N GLU A 74 -6.89 -15.79 -44.59
CA GLU A 74 -7.55 -16.59 -43.55
C GLU A 74 -7.13 -16.15 -42.13
N LEU A 75 -5.85 -15.81 -41.95
CA LEU A 75 -5.36 -15.31 -40.68
C LEU A 75 -5.93 -13.92 -40.38
N LEU A 76 -6.04 -13.01 -41.38
CA LEU A 76 -6.65 -11.69 -41.20
C LEU A 76 -8.14 -11.78 -40.91
N GLU A 77 -8.88 -12.65 -41.60
CA GLU A 77 -10.29 -12.89 -41.31
C GLU A 77 -10.48 -13.41 -39.90
N GLY A 78 -9.59 -14.30 -39.42
CA GLY A 78 -9.56 -14.77 -38.02
C GLY A 78 -9.16 -13.68 -37.02
N ILE A 79 -8.38 -12.67 -37.45
CA ILE A 79 -8.02 -11.50 -36.62
C ILE A 79 -9.16 -10.47 -36.61
N ASP A 80 -9.80 -10.19 -37.75
CA ASP A 80 -10.93 -9.26 -37.81
C ASP A 80 -12.17 -9.85 -37.11
N ASP A 81 -12.37 -11.16 -37.11
CA ASP A 81 -13.36 -11.85 -36.25
C ASP A 81 -12.99 -11.78 -34.76
N SER A 82 -11.70 -11.78 -34.42
CA SER A 82 -11.24 -11.58 -33.03
C SER A 82 -11.34 -10.14 -32.57
N ASP A 83 -11.17 -9.15 -33.46
CA ASP A 83 -11.39 -7.73 -33.16
C ASP A 83 -12.90 -7.40 -33.08
N SER A 84 -13.74 -8.02 -33.91
CA SER A 84 -15.21 -7.92 -33.81
C SER A 84 -15.76 -8.67 -32.59
N ASN A 85 -15.13 -9.77 -32.18
CA ASN A 85 -15.41 -10.49 -30.94
C ASN A 85 -14.89 -9.80 -29.68
N ASN A 86 -13.95 -8.85 -29.79
CA ASN A 86 -13.52 -8.01 -28.66
C ASN A 86 -14.62 -7.04 -28.17
N HIS A 87 -15.71 -6.87 -28.90
CA HIS A 87 -16.86 -6.09 -28.45
C HIS A 87 -17.99 -6.96 -27.82
N THR A 88 -17.91 -8.28 -27.82
CA THR A 88 -18.96 -9.15 -27.25
C THR A 88 -18.47 -10.29 -26.35
N HIS A 89 -17.18 -10.64 -26.34
CA HIS A 89 -16.61 -11.47 -25.29
C HIS A 89 -16.05 -10.57 -24.20
N GLU A 90 -16.80 -10.41 -23.10
CA GLU A 90 -16.25 -9.89 -21.86
C GLU A 90 -14.94 -10.61 -21.57
N SER A 91 -13.82 -9.90 -21.62
CA SER A 91 -12.52 -10.47 -21.27
C SER A 91 -12.60 -11.05 -19.85
N GLU A 92 -11.82 -12.08 -19.53
CA GLU A 92 -11.78 -12.61 -18.14
C GLU A 92 -11.56 -11.50 -17.12
N ALA A 93 -10.75 -10.51 -17.46
CA ALA A 93 -10.56 -9.30 -16.67
C ALA A 93 -11.86 -8.50 -16.52
N GLY A 94 -12.65 -8.34 -17.58
CA GLY A 94 -13.94 -7.65 -17.52
C GLY A 94 -14.95 -8.36 -16.62
N LYS A 95 -15.09 -9.67 -16.77
CA LYS A 95 -15.94 -10.51 -15.90
C LYS A 95 -15.48 -10.44 -14.43
N PHE A 96 -14.18 -10.44 -14.22
CA PHE A 96 -13.62 -10.32 -12.87
C PHE A 96 -13.90 -8.94 -12.26
N ILE A 97 -13.74 -7.85 -13.01
CA ILE A 97 -14.06 -6.49 -12.57
C ILE A 97 -15.53 -6.39 -12.16
N GLN A 98 -16.45 -6.96 -12.96
CA GLN A 98 -17.88 -6.96 -12.64
C GLN A 98 -18.18 -7.73 -11.35
N LYS A 99 -17.60 -8.94 -11.19
CA LYS A 99 -17.72 -9.72 -9.95
C LYS A 99 -17.19 -8.98 -8.73
N LEU A 100 -16.02 -8.36 -8.86
CA LEU A 100 -15.41 -7.59 -7.78
C LEU A 100 -16.25 -6.36 -7.42
N THR A 101 -16.84 -5.69 -8.41
CA THR A 101 -17.73 -4.55 -8.20
C THR A 101 -19.04 -4.98 -7.53
N ALA A 102 -19.62 -6.10 -7.96
CA ALA A 102 -20.83 -6.66 -7.36
C ALA A 102 -20.62 -7.15 -5.91
N ALA A 103 -19.38 -7.46 -5.54
CA ALA A 103 -18.97 -7.87 -4.19
C ALA A 103 -18.45 -6.69 -3.34
N ASP A 104 -18.93 -5.46 -3.58
CA ASP A 104 -18.51 -4.24 -2.87
C ASP A 104 -17.00 -4.02 -2.84
N GLY A 105 -16.30 -4.48 -3.87
CA GLY A 105 -14.88 -4.27 -4.06
C GLY A 105 -13.95 -5.21 -3.29
N VAL A 106 -14.47 -6.27 -2.69
CA VAL A 106 -13.69 -7.35 -2.04
C VAL A 106 -14.20 -8.71 -2.49
N LEU A 107 -13.31 -9.56 -3.00
CA LEU A 107 -13.65 -10.90 -3.49
C LEU A 107 -12.61 -11.92 -3.01
N GLU A 108 -13.06 -13.05 -2.44
CA GLU A 108 -12.16 -14.16 -2.10
C GLU A 108 -11.68 -14.85 -3.40
N VAL A 109 -10.37 -15.08 -3.50
CA VAL A 109 -9.73 -15.66 -4.69
C VAL A 109 -8.75 -16.76 -4.28
N GLU A 110 -8.45 -17.64 -5.22
CA GLU A 110 -7.38 -18.61 -5.04
C GLU A 110 -6.01 -17.90 -5.04
N GLY A 111 -5.13 -18.31 -4.15
CA GLY A 111 -3.84 -17.68 -3.97
C GLY A 111 -2.74 -18.65 -3.58
N GLY A 112 -1.59 -18.12 -3.18
CA GLY A 112 -0.40 -18.87 -2.86
C GLY A 112 0.59 -19.01 -4.02
N TYR A 113 1.64 -19.78 -3.80
CA TYR A 113 2.75 -19.89 -4.76
C TYR A 113 2.30 -20.46 -6.12
N SER A 114 1.40 -21.44 -6.12
CA SER A 114 0.86 -22.07 -7.34
C SER A 114 0.02 -21.12 -8.21
N HIS A 115 -0.65 -20.15 -7.60
CA HIS A 115 -1.54 -19.20 -8.30
C HIS A 115 -0.88 -17.86 -8.61
N ARG A 116 0.37 -17.63 -8.19
CA ARG A 116 1.04 -16.35 -8.32
C ARG A 116 1.12 -15.87 -9.77
N ALA A 117 1.50 -16.73 -10.70
CA ALA A 117 1.61 -16.35 -12.11
C ALA A 117 0.25 -15.99 -12.73
N ALA A 118 -0.81 -16.72 -12.37
CA ALA A 118 -2.19 -16.43 -12.80
C ALA A 118 -2.69 -15.09 -12.22
N ASN A 119 -2.46 -14.86 -10.93
CA ASN A 119 -2.82 -13.62 -10.26
C ASN A 119 -2.06 -12.41 -10.82
N ASP A 120 -0.75 -12.55 -11.10
CA ASP A 120 0.05 -11.49 -11.74
C ASP A 120 -0.45 -11.20 -13.19
N ALA A 121 -0.92 -12.21 -13.91
CA ALA A 121 -1.53 -12.04 -15.23
C ALA A 121 -2.87 -11.31 -15.10
N LEU A 122 -3.75 -11.76 -14.22
CA LEU A 122 -5.04 -11.12 -13.95
C LEU A 122 -4.88 -9.64 -13.55
N ILE A 123 -3.96 -9.34 -12.65
CA ILE A 123 -3.65 -7.95 -12.26
C ILE A 123 -3.24 -7.13 -13.48
N ARG A 124 -2.35 -7.64 -14.34
CA ARG A 124 -1.91 -6.93 -15.55
C ARG A 124 -3.07 -6.67 -16.52
N ASP A 125 -3.95 -7.66 -16.71
CA ASP A 125 -5.06 -7.57 -17.66
C ASP A 125 -6.15 -6.64 -17.12
N VAL A 126 -6.46 -6.68 -15.83
CA VAL A 126 -7.35 -5.71 -15.16
C VAL A 126 -6.79 -4.31 -15.27
N MET A 127 -5.47 -4.12 -15.09
CA MET A 127 -4.84 -2.80 -15.21
C MET A 127 -4.92 -2.19 -16.61
N LYS A 128 -5.03 -3.02 -17.66
CA LYS A 128 -5.20 -2.58 -19.06
C LYS A 128 -6.66 -2.40 -19.45
N SER A 129 -7.59 -2.97 -18.70
CA SER A 129 -9.01 -2.94 -19.03
C SER A 129 -9.60 -1.52 -18.94
N ALA A 130 -10.39 -1.14 -19.95
CA ALA A 130 -11.16 0.11 -19.94
C ALA A 130 -12.26 0.12 -18.85
N LEU A 131 -12.68 -1.05 -18.36
CA LEU A 131 -13.68 -1.20 -17.30
C LEU A 131 -13.09 -0.98 -15.89
N ARG A 132 -11.77 -0.88 -15.76
CA ARG A 132 -11.12 -0.60 -14.49
C ARG A 132 -11.52 0.79 -13.96
N PRO A 133 -11.97 0.91 -12.71
CA PRO A 133 -12.25 2.22 -12.12
C PRO A 133 -10.99 3.09 -12.12
N LYS A 134 -11.08 4.32 -12.69
CA LYS A 134 -9.96 5.26 -12.69
C LYS A 134 -9.53 5.57 -11.25
N GLY A 135 -8.23 5.64 -11.01
CA GLY A 135 -7.67 5.87 -9.68
C GLY A 135 -7.62 4.63 -8.79
N TYR A 136 -7.93 3.44 -9.32
CA TYR A 136 -7.85 2.18 -8.56
C TYR A 136 -7.03 1.14 -9.32
N LYS A 137 -6.39 0.25 -8.59
CA LYS A 137 -5.70 -0.95 -9.07
C LYS A 137 -6.24 -2.19 -8.38
N LEU A 138 -6.17 -3.33 -9.05
CA LEU A 138 -6.41 -4.62 -8.40
C LEU A 138 -5.22 -4.97 -7.50
N GLU A 139 -5.50 -5.30 -6.26
CA GLU A 139 -4.53 -5.82 -5.30
C GLU A 139 -5.03 -7.15 -4.76
N ILE A 140 -4.18 -8.18 -4.77
CA ILE A 140 -4.48 -9.49 -4.19
C ILE A 140 -3.57 -9.67 -2.97
N THR A 141 -4.18 -9.76 -1.79
CA THR A 141 -3.47 -9.84 -0.51
C THR A 141 -3.85 -11.11 0.23
N SER A 142 -2.92 -11.63 1.02
CA SER A 142 -3.20 -12.73 1.95
C SER A 142 -3.96 -12.19 3.15
N ALA A 143 -5.12 -12.80 3.44
CA ALA A 143 -5.92 -12.59 4.62
C ALA A 143 -5.99 -13.91 5.42
N GLY A 144 -6.18 -13.83 6.76
CA GLY A 144 -6.25 -15.02 7.61
C GLY A 144 -4.92 -15.41 8.25
N SER A 145 -4.89 -16.61 8.87
CA SER A 145 -3.70 -17.11 9.56
C SER A 145 -2.73 -17.79 8.58
N TRP A 146 -1.46 -17.89 8.96
CA TRP A 146 -0.44 -18.59 8.17
C TRP A 146 -0.77 -20.08 7.94
N GLN A 147 -1.58 -20.71 8.82
CA GLN A 147 -2.01 -22.10 8.71
C GLN A 147 -3.17 -22.31 7.71
N SER A 148 -3.97 -21.27 7.48
CA SER A 148 -5.07 -21.27 6.53
C SER A 148 -5.14 -19.90 5.84
N PRO A 149 -4.22 -19.63 4.91
CA PRO A 149 -4.20 -18.35 4.21
C PRO A 149 -5.39 -18.27 3.26
N LYS A 150 -6.19 -17.23 3.44
CA LYS A 150 -7.19 -16.80 2.47
C LYS A 150 -6.59 -15.68 1.64
N TYR A 151 -7.00 -15.58 0.39
CA TYR A 151 -6.56 -14.51 -0.48
C TYR A 151 -7.76 -13.67 -0.90
N GLU A 152 -7.60 -12.37 -0.83
CA GLU A 152 -8.64 -11.40 -1.17
C GLU A 152 -8.15 -10.48 -2.26
N ALA A 153 -8.94 -10.39 -3.32
CA ALA A 153 -8.80 -9.39 -4.36
C ALA A 153 -9.60 -8.16 -3.95
N ARG A 154 -9.00 -6.99 -4.01
CA ARG A 154 -9.65 -5.74 -3.64
C ARG A 154 -9.19 -4.57 -4.51
N TRP A 155 -10.02 -3.54 -4.60
CA TRP A 155 -9.61 -2.26 -5.16
C TRP A 155 -8.70 -1.50 -4.18
N ALA A 156 -7.51 -1.16 -4.62
CA ALA A 156 -6.59 -0.27 -3.91
C ALA A 156 -6.38 1.02 -4.70
N ARG A 157 -6.12 2.14 -4.02
CA ARG A 157 -5.85 3.42 -4.69
C ARG A 157 -4.63 3.31 -5.61
N HIS A 158 -4.75 3.92 -6.80
CA HIS A 158 -3.70 3.97 -7.83
C HIS A 158 -3.44 5.42 -8.24
N PHE A 159 -2.61 6.09 -7.47
CA PHE A 159 -2.28 7.51 -7.63
C PHE A 159 -1.65 7.89 -8.98
N PRO A 160 -0.94 7.00 -9.71
CA PRO A 160 -0.45 7.31 -11.05
C PRO A 160 -1.54 7.73 -12.06
N ASP A 161 -2.79 7.38 -11.83
CA ASP A 161 -3.91 7.80 -12.68
C ASP A 161 -4.36 9.25 -12.41
N ASP A 162 -3.96 9.82 -11.28
CA ASP A 162 -4.38 11.16 -10.83
C ASP A 162 -3.34 12.24 -11.22
N VAL A 163 -2.17 11.84 -11.75
CA VAL A 163 -1.08 12.74 -12.07
C VAL A 163 -0.67 12.58 -13.53
N ASP A 164 -0.83 13.63 -14.33
CA ASP A 164 -0.38 13.65 -15.69
C ASP A 164 1.13 13.91 -15.80
N GLU A 165 1.75 13.29 -16.80
CA GLU A 165 3.14 13.55 -17.13
C GLU A 165 3.25 14.84 -17.93
N ARG A 166 3.82 15.90 -17.32
CA ARG A 166 4.01 17.21 -17.94
C ARG A 166 5.45 17.39 -18.38
N PRO A 167 5.72 17.94 -19.58
CA PRO A 167 7.07 18.10 -20.11
C PRO A 167 7.94 18.97 -19.19
N VAL A 168 9.24 18.68 -19.19
CA VAL A 168 10.26 19.47 -18.49
C VAL A 168 11.20 20.05 -19.56
N PRO A 169 11.14 21.35 -19.86
CA PRO A 169 12.00 21.96 -20.86
C PRO A 169 13.46 21.98 -20.40
N ILE A 170 14.35 21.49 -21.26
CA ILE A 170 15.79 21.49 -21.02
C ILE A 170 16.39 22.56 -21.93
N PRO A 171 16.99 23.63 -21.38
CA PRO A 171 17.56 24.70 -22.22
C PRO A 171 18.84 24.22 -22.91
N ASP A 172 19.11 24.69 -24.13
CA ASP A 172 20.34 24.37 -24.86
C ASP A 172 21.57 24.84 -24.10
N SER A 173 21.51 26.06 -23.55
CA SER A 173 22.55 26.65 -22.70
C SER A 173 21.95 27.28 -21.44
N VAL A 174 22.73 27.32 -20.36
CA VAL A 174 22.31 27.88 -19.09
C VAL A 174 23.13 29.10 -18.75
N GLY A 175 22.55 30.31 -18.89
CA GLY A 175 23.19 31.54 -18.49
C GLY A 175 23.34 31.70 -16.97
N LYS A 176 22.25 31.44 -16.23
CA LYS A 176 22.23 31.51 -14.76
C LYS A 176 21.60 30.22 -14.20
N TYR A 177 22.40 29.43 -13.52
CA TYR A 177 21.93 28.21 -12.91
C TYR A 177 20.99 28.46 -11.72
N HIS A 178 19.99 27.62 -11.55
CA HIS A 178 19.21 27.53 -10.33
C HIS A 178 20.16 27.30 -9.13
N PRO A 179 19.91 27.86 -7.92
CA PRO A 179 20.84 27.76 -6.79
C PRO A 179 21.29 26.33 -6.45
N VAL A 180 20.37 25.37 -6.45
CA VAL A 180 20.69 23.95 -6.17
C VAL A 180 21.58 23.34 -7.25
N ALA A 181 21.31 23.63 -8.53
CA ALA A 181 22.13 23.12 -9.62
C ALA A 181 23.53 23.77 -9.66
N LYS A 182 23.63 25.05 -9.25
CA LYS A 182 24.92 25.73 -9.04
C LYS A 182 25.70 25.07 -7.91
N ALA A 183 25.08 24.84 -6.77
CA ALA A 183 25.71 24.18 -5.64
C ALA A 183 26.20 22.78 -6.00
N PHE A 184 25.40 22.01 -6.75
CA PHE A 184 25.80 20.72 -7.30
C PHE A 184 27.04 20.86 -8.19
N ARG A 185 27.01 21.76 -9.19
CA ARG A 185 28.12 21.97 -10.13
C ARG A 185 29.44 22.32 -9.41
N ASP A 186 29.34 23.20 -8.43
CA ASP A 186 30.50 23.72 -7.71
C ASP A 186 31.02 22.74 -6.63
N GLY A 187 30.17 21.86 -6.13
CA GLY A 187 30.44 20.98 -5.00
C GLY A 187 30.32 19.47 -5.25
N THR A 188 29.88 19.04 -6.45
CA THR A 188 29.57 17.62 -6.68
C THR A 188 30.76 16.70 -6.61
N LYS A 189 30.48 15.48 -6.12
CA LYS A 189 31.44 14.37 -6.05
C LYS A 189 30.81 13.05 -6.54
N GLY A 190 29.59 13.12 -7.09
CA GLY A 190 28.86 11.97 -7.62
C GLY A 190 29.08 11.70 -9.11
N VAL A 191 29.69 12.67 -9.82
CA VAL A 191 29.87 12.68 -11.28
C VAL A 191 31.28 13.13 -11.63
N SER A 192 31.87 12.52 -12.66
CA SER A 192 33.20 12.89 -13.19
C SER A 192 33.19 14.33 -13.74
N LYS A 193 34.35 14.98 -13.69
CA LYS A 193 34.49 16.39 -14.06
C LYS A 193 33.93 16.69 -15.46
N GLU A 194 34.14 15.79 -16.40
CA GLU A 194 33.72 15.92 -17.80
C GLU A 194 32.20 15.95 -17.97
N HIS A 195 31.45 15.35 -17.03
CA HIS A 195 29.99 15.18 -17.13
C HIS A 195 29.21 16.06 -16.15
N VAL A 196 29.89 16.82 -15.28
CA VAL A 196 29.26 17.76 -14.33
C VAL A 196 28.38 18.78 -15.05
N ALA A 197 28.81 19.30 -16.19
CA ALA A 197 28.05 20.31 -16.94
C ALA A 197 26.68 19.77 -17.39
N ARG A 198 26.63 18.53 -17.94
CA ARG A 198 25.39 17.89 -18.34
C ARG A 198 24.50 17.60 -17.12
N ALA A 199 25.07 17.02 -16.05
CA ALA A 199 24.34 16.73 -14.84
C ALA A 199 23.73 17.99 -14.19
N ALA A 200 24.51 19.07 -14.09
CA ALA A 200 24.04 20.35 -13.57
C ALA A 200 22.94 20.99 -14.45
N LYS A 201 23.02 20.81 -15.77
CA LYS A 201 21.99 21.29 -16.72
C LYS A 201 20.66 20.54 -16.49
N LEU A 202 20.69 19.21 -16.30
CA LEU A 202 19.50 18.41 -16.01
C LEU A 202 18.89 18.78 -14.65
N LEU A 203 19.72 18.96 -13.61
CA LEU A 203 19.25 19.43 -12.30
C LEU A 203 18.68 20.85 -12.37
N HIS A 204 19.27 21.73 -13.19
CA HIS A 204 18.74 23.07 -13.43
C HIS A 204 17.34 23.00 -14.06
N ALA A 205 17.16 22.22 -15.13
CA ALA A 205 15.87 22.04 -15.77
C ALA A 205 14.81 21.50 -14.80
N LEU A 206 15.15 20.46 -14.04
CA LEU A 206 14.27 19.87 -13.05
C LEU A 206 13.90 20.86 -11.93
N ALA A 207 14.88 21.62 -11.43
CA ALA A 207 14.68 22.59 -10.35
C ALA A 207 13.84 23.79 -10.82
N THR A 208 14.11 24.29 -12.02
CA THR A 208 13.37 25.42 -12.63
C THR A 208 11.91 25.04 -12.87
N GLU A 209 11.69 23.89 -13.47
CA GLU A 209 10.33 23.39 -13.71
C GLU A 209 9.61 23.10 -12.40
N GLY A 210 10.27 22.47 -11.41
CA GLY A 210 9.70 22.24 -10.08
C GLY A 210 9.26 23.56 -9.42
N THR A 211 10.10 24.61 -9.49
CA THR A 211 9.75 25.94 -8.98
C THR A 211 8.60 26.57 -9.76
N ALA A 212 8.56 26.42 -11.07
CA ALA A 212 7.46 26.91 -11.91
C ALA A 212 6.13 26.25 -11.60
N ARG A 213 6.16 24.98 -11.15
CA ARG A 213 4.96 24.24 -10.65
C ARG A 213 4.58 24.61 -9.23
N GLY A 214 5.31 25.51 -8.57
CA GLY A 214 5.05 25.92 -7.18
C GLY A 214 5.67 25.00 -6.12
N TYR A 215 6.61 24.13 -6.51
CA TYR A 215 7.32 23.30 -5.53
C TYR A 215 8.47 24.05 -4.89
N GLU A 216 8.74 23.75 -3.63
CA GLU A 216 9.93 24.24 -2.96
C GLU A 216 11.14 23.39 -3.36
N VAL A 217 12.15 24.01 -3.97
CA VAL A 217 13.35 23.32 -4.45
C VAL A 217 14.57 23.87 -3.71
N THR A 218 15.15 23.04 -2.84
CA THR A 218 16.21 23.45 -1.90
C THR A 218 17.36 22.44 -1.84
N LEU A 219 18.38 22.76 -1.08
CA LEU A 219 19.45 21.81 -0.78
C LEU A 219 18.99 20.83 0.31
N PRO A 220 19.24 19.52 0.19
CA PRO A 220 18.84 18.53 1.19
C PRO A 220 19.39 18.80 2.59
N SER A 221 20.58 19.43 2.69
CA SER A 221 21.21 19.82 3.96
C SER A 221 20.40 20.85 4.76
N SER A 222 19.48 21.59 4.13
CA SER A 222 18.56 22.50 4.83
C SER A 222 17.45 21.76 5.58
N HIS A 223 17.18 20.50 5.24
CA HIS A 223 16.13 19.69 5.87
C HIS A 223 16.70 18.82 6.99
N LYS A 224 16.19 19.01 8.19
CA LYS A 224 16.53 18.18 9.36
C LYS A 224 15.47 17.12 9.58
N ARG A 225 15.89 15.88 9.80
CA ARG A 225 15.04 14.78 10.19
C ARG A 225 15.41 14.30 11.58
N THR A 226 14.48 14.36 12.52
CA THR A 226 14.66 13.86 13.89
C THR A 226 13.99 12.48 14.02
N ASN A 227 14.70 11.54 14.59
CA ASN A 227 14.21 10.22 14.96
C ASN A 227 14.71 9.82 16.35
N SER A 228 14.38 8.63 16.83
CA SER A 228 14.82 8.12 18.14
C SER A 228 16.34 8.02 18.32
N ARG A 229 17.14 8.13 17.25
CA ARG A 229 18.62 8.10 17.25
C ARG A 229 19.26 9.48 17.11
N GLY A 230 18.45 10.55 17.04
CA GLY A 230 18.91 11.94 16.92
C GLY A 230 18.46 12.64 15.64
N THR A 231 18.98 13.85 15.44
CA THR A 231 18.67 14.68 14.26
C THR A 231 19.73 14.49 13.19
N THR A 232 19.31 14.14 11.98
CA THR A 232 20.16 14.02 10.79
C THR A 232 19.65 14.93 9.69
N THR A 233 20.54 15.36 8.78
CA THR A 233 20.14 16.03 7.54
C THR A 233 19.75 15.02 6.47
N LEU A 234 18.97 15.44 5.48
CA LEU A 234 18.69 14.62 4.31
C LEU A 234 19.94 14.52 3.43
N ASP A 235 20.24 13.32 2.94
CA ASP A 235 21.29 13.09 1.96
C ASP A 235 20.76 13.30 0.54
N GLY A 236 21.50 14.04 -0.28
CA GLY A 236 21.15 14.25 -1.68
C GLY A 236 21.83 15.48 -2.27
N ASP A 237 21.57 15.73 -3.54
CA ASP A 237 22.06 16.90 -4.26
C ASP A 237 20.97 17.98 -4.38
N VAL A 238 19.71 17.57 -4.46
CA VAL A 238 18.52 18.43 -4.55
C VAL A 238 17.41 17.83 -3.69
N ALA A 239 16.64 18.66 -3.00
CA ALA A 239 15.39 18.29 -2.34
C ALA A 239 14.24 19.03 -3.00
N ILE A 240 13.20 18.29 -3.41
CA ILE A 240 11.96 18.84 -3.97
C ILE A 240 10.84 18.54 -2.98
N THR A 241 10.16 19.61 -2.53
CA THR A 241 9.04 19.52 -1.60
C THR A 241 7.75 19.88 -2.33
N VAL A 242 6.80 18.95 -2.30
CA VAL A 242 5.43 19.14 -2.78
C VAL A 242 4.51 19.03 -1.57
N GLY A 243 3.85 20.12 -1.21
CA GLY A 243 3.05 20.19 0.02
C GLY A 243 3.88 19.81 1.26
N SER A 244 3.50 18.72 1.90
CA SER A 244 4.16 18.22 3.11
C SER A 244 5.19 17.10 2.85
N THR A 245 5.47 16.78 1.59
CA THR A 245 6.35 15.67 1.20
C THR A 245 7.63 16.21 0.57
N THR A 246 8.77 15.95 1.21
CA THR A 246 10.09 16.30 0.71
C THR A 246 10.80 15.07 0.18
N VAL A 247 11.21 15.09 -1.08
CA VAL A 247 11.91 14.00 -1.76
C VAL A 247 13.32 14.44 -2.11
N PRO A 248 14.36 13.90 -1.46
CA PRO A 248 15.75 14.16 -1.83
C PRO A 248 16.14 13.32 -3.05
N LEU A 249 16.92 13.94 -3.92
CA LEU A 249 17.40 13.38 -5.18
C LEU A 249 18.93 13.36 -5.18
N VAL A 250 19.51 12.26 -5.66
CA VAL A 250 20.95 12.10 -5.83
C VAL A 250 21.29 11.86 -7.29
N MET A 251 22.17 12.70 -7.84
CA MET A 251 22.72 12.54 -9.17
C MET A 251 24.04 11.77 -9.11
N ARG A 252 24.14 10.71 -9.90
CA ARG A 252 25.34 9.86 -9.94
C ARG A 252 25.72 9.54 -11.37
N GLU A 253 27.01 9.31 -11.59
CA GLU A 253 27.49 8.64 -12.79
C GLU A 253 27.61 7.14 -12.54
N LEU A 254 27.17 6.36 -13.52
CA LEU A 254 27.19 4.89 -13.45
C LEU A 254 28.50 4.33 -13.99
N PRO A 255 29.15 3.37 -13.31
CA PRO A 255 30.27 2.62 -13.85
C PRO A 255 29.80 1.66 -14.95
N PRO A 256 30.73 1.10 -15.78
CA PRO A 256 30.40 0.23 -16.92
C PRO A 256 29.46 -0.92 -16.56
N ASN A 257 29.66 -1.54 -15.43
CA ASN A 257 28.90 -2.71 -14.96
C ASN A 257 27.68 -2.36 -14.09
N GLY A 258 27.31 -1.07 -13.99
CA GLY A 258 26.15 -0.62 -13.19
C GLY A 258 26.33 -0.81 -11.68
N GLY A 259 27.54 -0.98 -11.18
CA GLY A 259 27.87 -1.15 -9.77
C GLY A 259 27.75 0.16 -8.95
N SER A 260 28.24 0.13 -7.72
CA SER A 260 28.19 1.25 -6.77
C SER A 260 29.47 2.11 -6.75
N ALA A 261 30.44 1.82 -7.61
CA ALA A 261 31.67 2.59 -7.70
C ALA A 261 31.37 4.07 -8.01
N ARG A 262 32.14 4.95 -7.41
CA ARG A 262 31.97 6.43 -7.52
C ARG A 262 33.23 7.06 -8.09
N PRO A 263 33.12 8.18 -8.83
CA PRO A 263 34.28 8.91 -9.36
C PRO A 263 35.24 9.41 -8.28
N TYR A 264 34.72 9.66 -7.09
CA TYR A 264 35.47 10.16 -5.94
C TYR A 264 35.24 9.26 -4.73
N ILE A 265 36.32 8.99 -3.99
CA ILE A 265 36.31 8.19 -2.77
C ILE A 265 36.86 9.00 -1.58
N PRO A 266 36.34 8.78 -0.37
CA PRO A 266 36.88 9.43 0.82
C PRO A 266 38.26 8.88 1.16
N LYS A 267 39.23 9.75 1.37
CA LYS A 267 40.59 9.44 1.84
C LYS A 267 40.85 10.21 3.12
N TYR A 268 41.25 9.50 4.15
CA TYR A 268 41.64 10.12 5.42
C TYR A 268 43.03 10.72 5.30
N ASN A 269 43.18 12.01 5.69
CA ASN A 269 44.45 12.69 5.78
C ASN A 269 44.88 12.76 7.25
N SER A 270 45.85 11.95 7.62
CA SER A 270 46.34 11.88 9.01
C SER A 270 47.04 13.14 9.50
N ARG A 271 47.56 13.98 8.58
CA ARG A 271 48.27 15.22 8.96
C ARG A 271 47.33 16.30 9.52
N ASN A 272 46.14 16.43 8.94
CA ASN A 272 45.17 17.43 9.37
C ASN A 272 43.90 16.80 9.98
N GLN A 273 43.93 15.49 10.24
CA GLN A 273 42.84 14.71 10.85
C GLN A 273 41.47 14.89 10.14
N SER A 274 41.48 15.05 8.83
CA SER A 274 40.30 15.31 8.04
C SER A 274 40.11 14.29 6.90
N TRP A 275 38.85 14.09 6.49
CA TRP A 275 38.51 13.32 5.34
C TRP A 275 38.43 14.24 4.11
N THR A 276 39.14 13.87 3.05
CA THR A 276 39.09 14.56 1.75
C THR A 276 38.60 13.59 0.69
N LEU A 277 37.90 14.11 -0.32
CA LEU A 277 37.50 13.32 -1.48
C LEU A 277 38.60 13.38 -2.54
N VAL A 278 39.09 12.22 -2.95
CA VAL A 278 40.09 12.06 -4.00
C VAL A 278 39.49 11.32 -5.19
N ILE A 279 40.05 11.54 -6.37
CA ILE A 279 39.65 10.79 -7.59
C ILE A 279 39.87 9.30 -7.34
N ASN A 280 38.87 8.52 -7.67
CA ASN A 280 38.96 7.05 -7.62
C ASN A 280 39.64 6.56 -8.89
N PRO A 281 40.88 5.99 -8.81
CA PRO A 281 41.62 5.54 -9.97
C PRO A 281 40.95 4.34 -10.68
N ASP A 282 40.13 3.59 -9.95
CA ASP A 282 39.45 2.38 -10.48
C ASP A 282 38.09 2.74 -11.13
N PHE A 283 37.68 4.01 -11.08
CA PHE A 283 36.42 4.42 -11.71
C PHE A 283 36.62 4.73 -13.18
N VAL A 284 35.92 3.98 -14.01
CA VAL A 284 35.86 4.23 -15.46
C VAL A 284 34.57 4.98 -15.77
N SER A 285 34.72 6.21 -16.28
CA SER A 285 33.59 7.01 -16.71
C SER A 285 32.87 6.40 -17.91
N THR A 286 31.55 6.39 -17.88
CA THR A 286 30.71 5.89 -18.97
C THR A 286 29.85 6.99 -19.61
N ALA A 287 29.92 8.20 -19.12
CA ALA A 287 29.01 9.30 -19.44
C ALA A 287 27.53 9.02 -19.13
N ARG A 288 27.21 7.91 -18.47
CA ARG A 288 25.84 7.52 -18.11
C ARG A 288 25.47 8.06 -16.75
N LEU A 289 24.46 8.92 -16.73
CA LEU A 289 23.95 9.53 -15.53
C LEU A 289 22.75 8.74 -14.97
N GLN A 290 22.59 8.77 -13.67
CA GLN A 290 21.45 8.27 -12.92
C GLN A 290 20.98 9.32 -11.93
N LEU A 291 19.68 9.56 -11.87
CA LEU A 291 19.03 10.28 -10.80
C LEU A 291 18.24 9.31 -9.95
N GLU A 292 18.46 9.34 -8.64
CA GLU A 292 17.86 8.43 -7.67
C GLU A 292 17.07 9.24 -6.63
N LEU A 293 15.82 8.81 -6.36
CA LEU A 293 14.99 9.32 -5.27
C LEU A 293 15.37 8.56 -4.00
N THR A 294 15.92 9.26 -3.01
CA THR A 294 16.53 8.61 -1.82
C THR A 294 15.58 8.47 -0.62
N GLN A 295 14.28 8.31 -0.86
CA GLN A 295 13.35 8.02 0.24
C GLN A 295 13.52 6.57 0.72
N LYS A 296 13.95 6.40 1.97
CA LYS A 296 14.27 5.10 2.60
C LYS A 296 13.09 4.12 2.77
N TYR A 297 11.85 4.49 2.41
CA TYR A 297 10.65 3.70 2.74
C TYR A 297 9.63 3.54 1.60
N SER A 298 10.00 3.84 0.36
CA SER A 298 9.12 3.60 -0.77
C SER A 298 9.38 2.20 -1.34
N THR A 299 8.75 1.19 -0.75
CA THR A 299 8.85 -0.21 -1.21
C THR A 299 7.70 -0.64 -2.12
N ASN A 300 6.94 0.28 -2.66
CA ASN A 300 5.73 -0.02 -3.43
C ASN A 300 6.00 -0.46 -4.87
N GLY A 301 7.20 -0.95 -5.18
CA GLY A 301 7.56 -1.43 -6.52
C GLY A 301 7.67 -0.33 -7.58
N ARG A 302 7.62 0.94 -7.19
CA ARG A 302 7.76 2.09 -8.09
C ARG A 302 9.21 2.37 -8.46
N ARG A 303 9.39 3.10 -9.57
CA ARG A 303 10.71 3.43 -10.09
C ARG A 303 11.38 4.53 -9.27
N GLU A 304 12.37 4.16 -8.48
CA GLU A 304 13.17 5.11 -7.68
C GLU A 304 14.42 5.60 -8.42
N ARG A 305 14.81 4.93 -9.50
CA ARG A 305 16.05 5.19 -10.24
C ARG A 305 15.76 5.44 -11.71
N PHE A 306 16.16 6.58 -12.18
CA PHE A 306 16.08 7.01 -13.58
C PHE A 306 17.49 7.15 -14.10
N ARG A 307 17.80 6.49 -15.22
CA ARG A 307 19.17 6.37 -15.71
C ARG A 307 19.25 6.40 -17.22
N ASP A 308 20.39 6.86 -17.73
CA ASP A 308 20.74 6.69 -19.12
C ASP A 308 20.78 5.24 -19.52
N GLY A 309 20.07 4.88 -20.55
CA GLY A 309 20.00 3.56 -21.15
C GLY A 309 20.33 3.57 -22.63
N LYS A 310 20.30 2.39 -23.27
CA LYS A 310 20.54 2.28 -24.72
C LYS A 310 19.43 2.97 -25.56
N ARG A 311 18.19 3.01 -25.07
CA ARG A 311 17.03 3.54 -25.79
C ARG A 311 16.47 4.83 -25.21
N GLN A 312 16.78 5.16 -23.99
CA GLN A 312 16.24 6.30 -23.26
C GLN A 312 17.36 7.00 -22.51
N GLN A 313 17.47 8.31 -22.66
CA GLN A 313 18.37 9.14 -21.90
C GLN A 313 17.67 9.74 -20.69
N LEU A 314 18.43 10.13 -19.67
CA LEU A 314 17.91 10.75 -18.45
C LEU A 314 17.16 12.04 -18.75
N ASP A 315 17.57 12.73 -19.81
CA ASP A 315 16.95 13.96 -20.33
C ASP A 315 15.43 13.77 -20.55
N SER A 316 15.04 12.67 -21.23
CA SER A 316 13.64 12.35 -21.50
C SER A 316 12.88 11.77 -20.29
N ALA A 317 13.57 11.49 -19.18
CA ALA A 317 12.97 10.95 -17.96
C ALA A 317 12.60 12.03 -16.92
N LEU A 318 13.01 13.30 -17.12
CA LEU A 318 12.73 14.37 -16.17
C LEU A 318 11.22 14.57 -15.89
N PRO A 319 10.33 14.52 -16.89
CA PRO A 319 8.89 14.56 -16.66
C PRO A 319 8.40 13.47 -15.69
N ALA A 320 8.84 12.22 -15.91
CA ALA A 320 8.48 11.08 -15.08
C ALA A 320 9.01 11.20 -13.64
N ILE A 321 10.16 11.88 -13.45
CA ILE A 321 10.72 12.14 -12.11
C ILE A 321 9.81 13.10 -11.32
N LEU A 322 9.42 14.25 -11.91
CA LEU A 322 8.52 15.18 -11.22
C LEU A 322 7.15 14.55 -10.96
N ARG A 323 6.63 13.80 -11.94
CA ARG A 323 5.39 13.03 -11.77
C ARG A 323 5.49 12.05 -10.61
N GLU A 324 6.59 11.33 -10.46
CA GLU A 324 6.79 10.37 -9.35
C GLU A 324 6.79 11.08 -7.99
N ILE A 325 7.36 12.28 -7.89
CA ILE A 325 7.35 13.09 -6.67
C ILE A 325 5.91 13.53 -6.31
N GLU A 326 5.14 13.96 -7.30
CA GLU A 326 3.72 14.32 -7.12
C GLU A 326 2.88 13.10 -6.65
N ILE A 327 3.11 11.93 -7.25
CA ILE A 327 2.45 10.68 -6.85
C ILE A 327 2.80 10.32 -5.38
N GLN A 328 4.06 10.45 -5.00
CA GLN A 328 4.49 10.18 -3.61
C GLN A 328 3.84 11.16 -2.61
N HIS A 329 3.66 12.41 -2.99
CA HIS A 329 2.95 13.40 -2.18
C HIS A 329 1.49 12.96 -1.95
N LEU A 330 0.74 12.66 -3.01
CA LEU A 330 -0.66 12.22 -2.92
C LEU A 330 -0.81 10.94 -2.09
N GLU A 331 0.09 9.98 -2.27
CA GLU A 331 0.09 8.74 -1.50
C GLU A 331 0.35 8.98 -0.01
N ASN A 332 1.30 9.87 0.32
CA ASN A 332 1.61 10.21 1.70
C ASN A 332 0.46 10.97 2.38
N GLU A 333 -0.21 11.86 1.67
CA GLU A 333 -1.38 12.56 2.19
C GLU A 333 -2.52 11.59 2.45
N TRP A 334 -2.81 10.70 1.48
CA TRP A 334 -3.82 9.68 1.67
C TRP A 334 -3.52 8.76 2.86
N LYS A 335 -2.27 8.32 3.01
CA LYS A 335 -1.85 7.50 4.17
C LYS A 335 -2.04 8.23 5.50
N ARG A 336 -1.73 9.52 5.56
CA ARG A 336 -1.95 10.33 6.77
C ARG A 336 -3.43 10.45 7.09
N GLU A 337 -4.25 10.71 6.07
CA GLU A 337 -5.70 10.81 6.24
C GLU A 337 -6.30 9.48 6.71
N GLN A 338 -5.89 8.35 6.12
CA GLN A 338 -6.32 7.02 6.58
C GLN A 338 -5.88 6.72 8.02
N ALA A 339 -4.67 7.14 8.39
CA ALA A 339 -4.18 6.99 9.76
C ALA A 339 -4.99 7.84 10.75
N ARG A 340 -5.33 9.09 10.38
CA ARG A 340 -6.17 10.00 11.17
C ARG A 340 -7.57 9.39 11.40
N LEU A 341 -8.22 8.93 10.31
CA LEU A 341 -9.56 8.33 10.39
C LEU A 341 -9.57 7.06 11.26
N LYS A 342 -8.52 6.22 11.15
CA LYS A 342 -8.39 5.03 12.00
C LYS A 342 -8.23 5.38 13.48
N GLU A 343 -7.45 6.42 13.78
CA GLU A 343 -7.27 6.85 15.17
C GLU A 343 -8.55 7.48 15.73
N GLU A 344 -9.26 8.28 14.94
CA GLU A 344 -10.56 8.84 15.33
C GLU A 344 -11.63 7.75 15.57
N GLU A 345 -11.66 6.74 14.72
CA GLU A 345 -12.57 5.60 14.91
C GLU A 345 -12.21 4.80 16.17
N LYS A 346 -10.92 4.56 16.39
CA LYS A 346 -10.42 3.87 17.58
C LYS A 346 -10.76 4.63 18.84
N GLN A 347 -10.58 5.96 18.84
CA GLN A 347 -10.96 6.84 19.94
C GLN A 347 -12.46 6.75 20.22
N ARG A 348 -13.29 6.83 19.20
CA ARG A 348 -14.76 6.72 19.33
C ARG A 348 -15.21 5.38 19.91
N ARG A 349 -14.58 4.27 19.46
CA ARG A 349 -14.84 2.93 20.00
C ARG A 349 -14.47 2.82 21.48
N TRP A 350 -13.35 3.42 21.86
CA TRP A 350 -12.92 3.47 23.26
C TRP A 350 -13.87 4.29 24.13
N GLU A 351 -14.28 5.47 23.71
CA GLU A 351 -15.26 6.31 24.43
C GLU A 351 -16.59 5.59 24.63
N ALA A 352 -17.06 4.90 23.59
CA ALA A 352 -18.26 4.07 23.68
C ALA A 352 -18.10 2.89 24.66
N ALA A 353 -16.90 2.27 24.72
CA ALA A 353 -16.61 1.22 25.70
C ALA A 353 -16.59 1.76 27.12
N MET A 354 -15.97 2.92 27.35
CA MET A 354 -15.97 3.62 28.64
C MET A 354 -17.39 3.96 29.13
N ALA A 355 -18.22 4.48 28.24
CA ALA A 355 -19.63 4.78 28.58
C ALA A 355 -20.39 3.50 28.98
N ARG A 356 -20.24 2.42 28.22
CA ARG A 356 -20.86 1.11 28.57
C ARG A 356 -20.33 0.54 29.88
N ALA A 357 -19.02 0.63 30.12
CA ALA A 357 -18.41 0.15 31.35
C ALA A 357 -18.95 0.86 32.58
N ARG A 358 -19.16 2.19 32.51
CA ARG A 358 -19.77 2.97 33.61
C ARG A 358 -21.20 2.52 33.93
N ILE A 359 -22.00 2.19 32.94
CA ILE A 359 -23.34 1.64 33.16
C ILE A 359 -23.24 0.25 33.78
N ARG A 360 -22.42 -0.63 33.25
CA ARG A 360 -22.23 -2.02 33.72
C ARG A 360 -21.77 -2.09 35.20
N ILE A 361 -20.85 -1.23 35.62
CA ILE A 361 -20.38 -1.24 37.02
C ILE A 361 -21.48 -0.76 37.96
N GLN A 362 -22.29 0.22 37.57
CA GLN A 362 -23.43 0.67 38.33
C GLN A 362 -24.48 -0.44 38.52
N ASP A 363 -24.80 -1.14 37.45
CA ASP A 363 -25.76 -2.23 37.48
C ASP A 363 -25.22 -3.42 38.27
N HIS A 364 -23.92 -3.70 38.16
CA HIS A 364 -23.25 -4.72 39.02
C HIS A 364 -23.36 -4.37 40.51
N HIS A 365 -23.08 -3.11 40.87
CA HIS A 365 -23.20 -2.64 42.24
C HIS A 365 -24.64 -2.78 42.79
N LYS A 366 -25.65 -2.33 42.02
CA LYS A 366 -27.08 -2.48 42.37
C LYS A 366 -27.44 -3.97 42.59
N ALA A 367 -26.99 -4.84 41.67
CA ALA A 367 -27.25 -6.27 41.75
C ALA A 367 -26.62 -6.90 43.03
N GLN A 368 -25.39 -6.49 43.37
CA GLN A 368 -24.73 -6.93 44.60
C GLN A 368 -25.48 -6.49 45.85
N GLN A 369 -25.91 -5.21 45.92
CA GLN A 369 -26.68 -4.70 47.06
C GLN A 369 -28.01 -5.40 47.18
N LEU A 370 -28.73 -5.61 46.08
CA LEU A 370 -29.96 -6.37 46.06
C LEU A 370 -29.78 -7.79 46.62
N LYS A 371 -28.71 -8.46 46.19
CA LYS A 371 -28.39 -9.81 46.66
C LYS A 371 -28.10 -9.85 48.17
N ILE A 372 -27.28 -8.91 48.67
CA ILE A 372 -26.99 -8.80 50.12
C ILE A 372 -28.29 -8.60 50.93
N GLN A 373 -29.18 -7.74 50.51
CA GLN A 373 -30.46 -7.50 51.19
C GLN A 373 -31.36 -8.73 51.10
N ALA A 374 -31.44 -9.41 49.95
CA ALA A 374 -32.24 -10.62 49.78
C ALA A 374 -31.73 -11.78 50.62
N ASP A 375 -30.42 -11.97 50.73
CA ASP A 375 -29.77 -13.01 51.55
C ASP A 375 -30.02 -12.74 53.04
N ALA A 376 -29.89 -11.48 53.51
CA ALA A 376 -30.18 -11.09 54.87
C ALA A 376 -31.66 -11.29 55.25
N TRP A 377 -32.59 -10.96 54.35
CA TRP A 377 -34.01 -11.21 54.54
C TRP A 377 -34.34 -12.72 54.62
N ALA A 378 -33.74 -13.53 53.73
CA ALA A 378 -33.92 -14.98 53.75
C ALA A 378 -33.37 -15.61 55.03
N GLU A 379 -32.19 -15.17 55.54
CA GLU A 379 -31.60 -15.59 56.81
C GLU A 379 -32.53 -15.24 57.97
N ALA A 380 -33.02 -14.01 58.06
CA ALA A 380 -33.97 -13.59 59.09
C ALA A 380 -35.25 -14.45 59.10
N GLY A 381 -35.78 -14.75 57.88
CA GLY A 381 -36.96 -15.63 57.72
C GLY A 381 -36.71 -17.05 58.22
N MET A 382 -35.53 -17.63 57.99
CA MET A 382 -35.13 -18.94 58.46
C MET A 382 -34.98 -18.96 60.02
N LEU A 383 -34.33 -17.95 60.59
CA LEU A 383 -34.12 -17.80 62.00
C LEU A 383 -35.45 -17.61 62.73
N ARG A 384 -36.43 -16.85 62.17
CA ARG A 384 -37.78 -16.75 62.78
C ARG A 384 -38.47 -18.11 62.88
N LYS A 385 -38.39 -18.97 61.90
CA LYS A 385 -38.93 -20.32 61.90
C LYS A 385 -38.26 -21.17 62.97
N TYR A 386 -36.94 -21.07 63.14
CA TYR A 386 -36.22 -21.78 64.15
C TYR A 386 -36.61 -21.29 65.53
N VAL A 387 -36.69 -19.99 65.82
CA VAL A 387 -37.09 -19.41 67.10
C VAL A 387 -38.51 -19.82 67.46
N ALA A 388 -39.44 -19.86 66.50
CA ALA A 388 -40.81 -20.37 66.77
C ALA A 388 -40.83 -21.86 67.22
N ALA A 389 -40.00 -22.69 66.54
CA ALA A 389 -39.86 -24.08 66.93
C ALA A 389 -39.19 -24.23 68.31
N LEU A 390 -38.21 -23.37 68.61
CA LEU A 390 -37.54 -23.36 69.92
C LEU A 390 -38.50 -22.88 71.05
N GLU A 391 -39.34 -21.88 70.76
CA GLU A 391 -40.38 -21.43 71.73
C GLU A 391 -41.40 -22.53 72.09
N ALA A 392 -41.85 -23.32 71.10
CA ALA A 392 -42.68 -24.46 71.34
C ALA A 392 -41.97 -25.53 72.26
N ARG A 393 -40.67 -25.70 72.02
CA ARG A 393 -39.85 -26.63 72.82
C ARG A 393 -39.69 -26.10 74.26
N VAL A 394 -39.36 -24.82 74.47
CA VAL A 394 -39.23 -24.19 75.81
C VAL A 394 -40.54 -24.25 76.57
N SER A 395 -41.67 -24.03 75.88
CA SER A 395 -43.02 -24.10 76.49
C SER A 395 -43.39 -25.49 76.91
N SER A 396 -42.79 -26.52 76.37
CA SER A 396 -43.00 -27.92 76.76
C SER A 396 -42.03 -28.43 77.84
N GLU A 397 -41.08 -27.64 78.31
CA GLU A 397 -40.06 -27.97 79.26
C GLU A 397 -40.66 -27.86 80.71
N ARG A 398 -40.21 -28.75 81.60
CA ARG A 398 -40.71 -28.79 83.00
C ARG A 398 -39.73 -28.21 84.00
N ASP A 399 -38.48 -28.11 83.68
CA ASP A 399 -37.44 -27.51 84.49
C ASP A 399 -37.51 -25.99 84.45
N VAL A 400 -37.86 -25.36 85.55
CA VAL A 400 -38.07 -23.92 85.72
C VAL A 400 -36.80 -23.13 85.35
N GLU A 401 -35.63 -23.64 85.70
CA GLU A 401 -34.37 -22.95 85.42
C GLU A 401 -34.04 -22.99 83.95
N LEU A 402 -34.29 -24.10 83.27
CA LEU A 402 -34.16 -24.22 81.79
C LEU A 402 -35.18 -23.36 81.07
N VAL A 403 -36.40 -23.27 81.56
CA VAL A 403 -37.44 -22.38 80.97
C VAL A 403 -37.01 -20.92 81.08
N ASN A 404 -36.52 -20.43 82.22
CA ASN A 404 -36.07 -19.03 82.37
C ASN A 404 -34.90 -18.71 81.50
N ARG A 405 -33.90 -19.59 81.37
CA ARG A 405 -32.78 -19.41 80.42
C ARG A 405 -33.25 -19.43 78.95
N GLY A 406 -34.22 -20.30 78.64
CA GLY A 406 -34.85 -20.37 77.31
C GLY A 406 -35.58 -19.10 76.96
N ILE A 407 -36.33 -18.49 77.84
CA ILE A 407 -37.04 -17.23 77.63
C ILE A 407 -36.05 -16.09 77.34
N ALA A 408 -34.97 -16.00 78.15
CA ALA A 408 -33.96 -14.98 77.98
C ALA A 408 -33.26 -15.14 76.58
N TRP A 409 -32.96 -16.37 76.17
CA TRP A 409 -32.40 -16.68 74.84
C TRP A 409 -33.35 -16.32 73.69
N LEU A 410 -34.63 -16.63 73.79
CA LEU A 410 -35.66 -16.31 72.82
C LEU A 410 -35.82 -14.79 72.63
N ALA A 411 -35.79 -14.01 73.73
CA ALA A 411 -35.83 -12.56 73.67
C ALA A 411 -34.65 -12.00 72.90
N TRP A 412 -33.43 -12.41 73.24
CA TRP A 412 -32.23 -12.01 72.54
C TRP A 412 -32.27 -12.40 71.05
N ALA A 413 -32.71 -13.63 70.76
CA ALA A 413 -32.76 -14.12 69.36
C ALA A 413 -33.76 -13.33 68.54
N ARG A 414 -34.89 -12.89 69.07
CA ARG A 414 -35.84 -12.02 68.36
C ARG A 414 -35.22 -10.64 68.04
N ASP A 415 -34.61 -10.01 69.06
CA ASP A 415 -33.93 -8.72 68.86
C ASP A 415 -32.81 -8.81 67.79
N TYR A 416 -32.03 -9.92 67.82
CA TYR A 416 -31.00 -10.18 66.86
C TYR A 416 -31.56 -10.31 65.44
N ILE A 417 -32.67 -11.05 65.24
CA ILE A 417 -33.31 -11.25 63.92
C ILE A 417 -33.88 -9.95 63.41
N ASP A 418 -34.57 -9.19 64.30
CA ASP A 418 -35.15 -7.90 63.84
C ASP A 418 -34.10 -6.87 63.54
N ALA A 419 -32.97 -6.91 64.22
CA ALA A 419 -31.80 -6.08 63.85
C ALA A 419 -31.15 -6.51 62.54
N LYS A 420 -31.28 -7.75 62.12
CA LYS A 420 -30.73 -8.27 60.85
C LYS A 420 -31.66 -8.08 59.64
N ASP A 421 -32.96 -8.04 59.84
CA ASP A 421 -33.94 -7.97 58.78
C ASP A 421 -33.92 -6.60 58.07
N PRO A 422 -33.57 -6.58 56.81
CA PRO A 422 -33.50 -5.31 56.05
C PRO A 422 -34.86 -4.63 55.87
N LEU A 423 -35.97 -5.38 55.95
CA LEU A 423 -37.33 -4.80 55.79
C LEU A 423 -37.84 -4.13 57.10
N LEU A 424 -37.18 -4.37 58.23
CA LEU A 424 -37.49 -3.66 59.49
C LEU A 424 -36.63 -2.41 59.69
N ARG A 425 -35.72 -2.12 58.77
CA ARG A 425 -34.89 -0.91 58.75
C ARG A 425 -35.44 0.11 57.76
N PRO A 426 -34.97 1.39 57.79
CA PRO A 426 -35.22 2.34 56.73
C PRO A 426 -34.78 1.79 55.40
N ILE A 427 -35.52 2.05 54.32
CA ILE A 427 -35.18 1.56 52.97
C ILE A 427 -33.81 2.13 52.56
N GLU A 428 -32.84 1.26 52.40
CA GLU A 428 -31.51 1.61 51.89
C GLU A 428 -31.49 1.46 50.36
N VAL A 429 -31.54 2.59 49.64
CA VAL A 429 -31.35 2.62 48.19
C VAL A 429 -29.84 2.74 47.92
N PRO A 430 -29.25 1.89 47.04
CA PRO A 430 -27.83 1.98 46.71
C PRO A 430 -27.44 3.38 46.21
N VAL A 431 -26.49 4.02 46.89
CA VAL A 431 -25.87 5.25 46.41
C VAL A 431 -24.82 4.87 45.41
N LEU A 432 -24.96 5.39 44.19
CA LEU A 432 -23.96 5.19 43.12
C LEU A 432 -22.72 5.99 43.51
N ALA A 433 -21.58 5.31 43.65
CA ALA A 433 -20.30 5.94 43.90
C ALA A 433 -19.72 6.51 42.59
N ASP A 434 -18.88 7.52 42.72
CA ASP A 434 -17.98 7.93 41.62
C ASP A 434 -16.87 6.88 41.48
N TYR A 435 -16.99 6.06 40.45
CA TYR A 435 -16.02 5.00 40.17
C TYR A 435 -14.76 5.61 39.51
N ARG A 436 -13.60 5.19 39.97
CA ARG A 436 -12.31 5.55 39.30
C ARG A 436 -12.19 4.76 38.02
N ASP A 437 -11.36 5.28 37.09
CA ASP A 437 -11.16 4.64 35.81
C ASP A 437 -10.59 3.21 35.94
N GLU A 438 -9.81 2.93 36.99
CA GLU A 438 -9.30 1.58 37.30
C GLU A 438 -10.42 0.57 37.68
N ASP A 439 -11.48 1.03 38.33
CA ASP A 439 -12.61 0.21 38.72
C ASP A 439 -13.42 -0.27 37.48
N LEU A 440 -13.27 0.40 36.34
CA LEU A 440 -13.93 0.05 35.09
C LEU A 440 -13.25 -1.11 34.34
N VAL A 441 -12.00 -1.44 34.64
CA VAL A 441 -11.20 -2.44 33.92
C VAL A 441 -11.94 -3.76 33.64
N PRO A 442 -12.68 -4.37 34.61
CA PRO A 442 -13.41 -5.63 34.37
C PRO A 442 -14.54 -5.51 33.33
N PHE A 443 -14.97 -4.29 33.02
CA PHE A 443 -16.13 -4.00 32.15
C PHE A 443 -15.74 -3.40 30.82
N LEU A 444 -14.42 -3.19 30.54
CA LEU A 444 -13.90 -2.50 29.36
C LEU A 444 -13.63 -3.41 28.16
N ASP A 445 -13.96 -4.71 28.24
CA ASP A 445 -13.81 -5.66 27.14
C ASP A 445 -12.38 -5.65 26.50
N GLY A 446 -11.35 -5.48 27.36
CA GLY A 446 -9.93 -5.46 26.95
C GLY A 446 -9.37 -4.09 26.57
N TRP A 447 -10.15 -3.01 26.68
CA TRP A 447 -9.64 -1.66 26.54
C TRP A 447 -8.98 -1.15 27.83
N SER A 448 -7.94 -0.32 27.67
CA SER A 448 -7.33 0.39 28.79
C SER A 448 -8.24 1.53 29.29
N PRO A 449 -8.33 1.80 30.60
CA PRO A 449 -9.05 2.96 31.11
C PRO A 449 -8.37 4.31 30.79
N HIS A 450 -7.08 4.30 30.45
CA HIS A 450 -6.26 5.51 30.28
C HIS A 450 -6.09 5.93 28.81
N GLY A 451 -6.80 5.30 27.86
CA GLY A 451 -6.75 5.67 26.46
C GLY A 451 -7.11 4.53 25.50
N PRO A 452 -7.22 4.82 24.21
CA PRO A 452 -7.68 3.88 23.21
C PRO A 452 -6.63 2.83 22.84
N HIS A 453 -6.15 2.06 23.80
CA HIS A 453 -5.22 0.94 23.63
C HIS A 453 -5.66 -0.26 24.48
N GLY A 454 -5.24 -1.44 24.09
CA GLY A 454 -5.52 -2.66 24.88
C GLY A 454 -4.73 -2.67 26.18
N ILE A 455 -5.26 -3.39 27.17
CA ILE A 455 -4.50 -3.70 28.39
C ILE A 455 -3.35 -4.63 27.98
N ARG A 456 -2.12 -4.25 28.31
CA ARG A 456 -0.92 -5.07 28.09
C ARG A 456 -0.81 -6.18 29.10
#